data_aea5d67de60b1f3ebd6234162100b9a5
#
_entry.id   aea5d67de60b1f3ebd6234162100b9a5
#
_cell.length_a   1.000
_cell.length_b   1.000
_cell.length_c   1.000
_cell.angle_alpha   90.00
_cell.angle_beta   90.00
_cell.angle_gamma   90.00
#
_symmetry.space_group_name_H-M   'P 1'
#
loop_
_entity.id
_entity.type
_entity.pdbx_description
1 polymer ?
#
loop_
_entity_poly.entity_id
_entity_poly.type
_entity_poly.pdbx_seq_one_letter_code
_entity_poly.pdbx_strand_id
1 'polypeptide(L)'
;MRDSWAASSLVTIDRHNAMTGQDFSARIVMRLNLGCGRDKRAGYINVDKYPVFEPDQLVDLEQVPWPFADNSVDEIVLHHVLEHLGQETRTFLAIVTELYRILKVGGTVEITVPHPRSDLYLGDPTHVRPITPAMFHLLSKKNCAEWSRLGTPHTRLAEILDVDFEVGQIRNRLAPAWAQKAEREKWPQARVREAAELYNNVVEEIIFTARKAS
;
A
#
# COMPACT_ATOMS: atom_id res chain seq x y z
N MET A 1 -1.24 -32.02 -25.84
CA MET A 1 -0.22 -31.02 -26.13
C MET A 1 -0.03 -30.20 -24.86
N ARG A 2 1.13 -30.27 -24.29
CA ARG A 2 1.45 -29.62 -23.01
C ARG A 2 2.15 -28.30 -23.37
N ASP A 3 1.52 -27.18 -23.16
CA ASP A 3 2.16 -25.87 -23.31
C ASP A 3 2.64 -25.41 -21.94
N SER A 4 3.95 -25.46 -21.79
CA SER A 4 4.69 -24.93 -20.64
C SER A 4 4.81 -23.40 -20.78
N TRP A 5 4.12 -22.67 -19.95
CA TRP A 5 4.31 -21.22 -19.79
C TRP A 5 5.52 -20.98 -18.88
N ALA A 6 6.65 -20.65 -19.50
CA ALA A 6 7.81 -20.16 -18.77
C ALA A 6 7.58 -18.69 -18.42
N ALA A 7 7.39 -18.40 -17.13
CA ALA A 7 7.37 -17.06 -16.60
C ALA A 7 8.74 -16.41 -16.82
N SER A 8 8.83 -15.40 -17.69
CA SER A 8 10.01 -14.55 -17.85
C SER A 8 10.08 -13.59 -16.67
N SER A 9 10.87 -13.95 -15.65
CA SER A 9 11.08 -13.11 -14.48
C SER A 9 11.98 -11.93 -14.84
N LEU A 10 11.44 -10.70 -14.79
CA LEU A 10 12.24 -9.48 -14.83
C LEU A 10 12.99 -9.33 -13.50
N VAL A 11 14.25 -9.74 -13.49
CA VAL A 11 15.16 -9.64 -12.35
C VAL A 11 16.06 -8.42 -12.54
N THR A 12 15.93 -7.42 -11.71
CA THR A 12 16.87 -6.29 -11.67
C THR A 12 18.02 -6.63 -10.73
N ILE A 13 19.25 -6.67 -11.25
CA ILE A 13 20.48 -6.87 -10.46
C ILE A 13 21.03 -5.49 -10.11
N ASP A 14 20.99 -5.11 -8.85
CA ASP A 14 21.64 -3.89 -8.37
C ASP A 14 23.15 -4.15 -8.18
N ARG A 15 23.99 -3.48 -9.01
CA ARG A 15 25.46 -3.60 -8.98
C ARG A 15 26.07 -2.37 -8.33
N HIS A 16 25.99 -2.25 -7.03
CA HIS A 16 26.83 -1.31 -6.26
C HIS A 16 27.34 -1.97 -4.98
N ASN A 17 28.45 -2.61 -5.03
CA ASN A 17 29.58 -2.46 -4.12
C ASN A 17 30.68 -3.51 -4.44
N ALA A 18 31.81 -3.05 -4.92
CA ALA A 18 33.01 -3.89 -5.04
C ALA A 18 33.82 -3.72 -3.75
N MET A 19 34.12 -4.83 -3.11
CA MET A 19 35.21 -5.16 -2.20
C MET A 19 34.76 -5.73 -0.85
N THR A 20 34.76 -7.01 -0.74
CA THR A 20 35.34 -7.93 0.26
C THR A 20 34.69 -9.29 0.08
N GLY A 21 35.50 -10.38 0.03
CA GLY A 21 35.07 -11.74 -0.30
C GLY A 21 34.04 -12.30 0.70
N GLN A 22 32.79 -12.02 0.45
CA GLN A 22 31.62 -12.65 1.06
C GLN A 22 30.70 -13.10 -0.06
N ASP A 23 30.13 -14.27 0.10
CA ASP A 23 29.25 -15.00 -0.79
C ASP A 23 28.14 -14.06 -1.37
N PHE A 24 28.31 -13.58 -2.63
CA PHE A 24 27.32 -12.79 -3.35
C PHE A 24 26.27 -13.70 -3.98
N SER A 25 25.46 -14.32 -3.18
CA SER A 25 24.12 -14.69 -3.60
C SER A 25 23.36 -13.38 -3.87
N ALA A 26 23.30 -12.94 -5.14
CA ALA A 26 22.54 -11.77 -5.54
C ALA A 26 21.09 -11.96 -5.04
N ARG A 27 20.72 -11.24 -3.98
CA ARG A 27 19.35 -11.31 -3.42
C ARG A 27 18.38 -10.83 -4.50
N ILE A 28 17.58 -11.75 -5.03
CA ILE A 28 16.52 -11.40 -5.98
C ILE A 28 15.50 -10.54 -5.23
N VAL A 29 15.38 -9.28 -5.63
CA VAL A 29 14.41 -8.33 -5.09
C VAL A 29 13.15 -8.40 -5.94
N MET A 30 12.02 -8.80 -5.35
CA MET A 30 10.72 -8.82 -6.02
C MET A 30 9.90 -7.61 -5.60
N ARG A 31 9.47 -6.80 -6.58
CA ARG A 31 8.63 -5.62 -6.37
C ARG A 31 7.37 -5.73 -7.20
N LEU A 32 6.22 -5.40 -6.61
CA LEU A 32 4.92 -5.44 -7.28
C LEU A 32 4.30 -4.05 -7.35
N ASN A 33 3.78 -3.70 -8.53
CA ASN A 33 2.90 -2.55 -8.73
C ASN A 33 1.49 -3.10 -8.98
N LEU A 34 0.67 -3.16 -7.94
CA LEU A 34 -0.65 -3.77 -7.97
C LEU A 34 -1.71 -2.75 -8.42
N GLY A 35 -2.55 -3.14 -9.38
CA GLY A 35 -3.51 -2.25 -10.02
C GLY A 35 -2.80 -1.18 -10.85
N CYS A 36 -1.81 -1.57 -11.65
CA CYS A 36 -0.92 -0.64 -12.32
C CYS A 36 -1.62 0.27 -13.35
N GLY A 37 -2.75 -0.15 -13.91
CA GLY A 37 -3.40 0.59 -14.98
C GLY A 37 -2.39 0.99 -16.07
N ARG A 38 -2.34 2.27 -16.38
CA ARG A 38 -1.35 2.86 -17.32
C ARG A 38 -0.05 3.29 -16.66
N ASP A 39 0.01 3.30 -15.32
CA ASP A 39 1.18 3.73 -14.55
C ASP A 39 2.13 2.55 -14.27
N LYS A 40 2.74 2.05 -15.35
CA LYS A 40 3.73 0.98 -15.24
C LYS A 40 5.03 1.49 -14.63
N ARG A 41 5.57 0.74 -13.68
CA ARG A 41 6.82 1.09 -12.99
C ARG A 41 7.98 0.19 -13.45
N ALA A 42 9.07 0.81 -13.90
CA ALA A 42 10.29 0.08 -14.25
C ALA A 42 10.88 -0.63 -13.02
N GLY A 43 11.27 -1.89 -13.17
CA GLY A 43 11.81 -2.70 -12.07
C GLY A 43 10.76 -3.30 -11.13
N TYR A 44 9.47 -3.16 -11.46
CA TYR A 44 8.36 -3.82 -10.79
C TYR A 44 7.68 -4.82 -11.73
N ILE A 45 7.09 -5.86 -11.19
CA ILE A 45 6.08 -6.65 -11.88
C ILE A 45 4.78 -5.84 -11.80
N ASN A 46 4.31 -5.37 -12.95
CA ASN A 46 3.10 -4.56 -13.07
C ASN A 46 1.90 -5.50 -13.19
N VAL A 47 0.98 -5.39 -12.25
CA VAL A 47 -0.16 -6.31 -12.09
C VAL A 47 -1.46 -5.55 -12.27
N ASP A 48 -2.37 -6.05 -13.09
CA ASP A 48 -3.72 -5.51 -13.25
C ASP A 48 -4.68 -6.61 -13.67
N LYS A 49 -5.99 -6.40 -13.50
CA LYS A 49 -7.01 -7.33 -13.97
C LYS A 49 -7.43 -7.06 -15.43
N TYR A 50 -7.14 -5.90 -15.96
CA TYR A 50 -7.57 -5.48 -17.29
C TYR A 50 -6.46 -5.65 -18.34
N PRO A 51 -6.62 -6.56 -19.32
CA PRO A 51 -5.60 -6.82 -20.34
C PRO A 51 -5.34 -5.60 -21.25
N VAL A 52 -6.27 -4.63 -21.33
CA VAL A 52 -6.10 -3.40 -22.11
C VAL A 52 -4.93 -2.54 -21.62
N PHE A 53 -4.48 -2.72 -20.40
CA PHE A 53 -3.31 -2.04 -19.85
C PHE A 53 -2.00 -2.80 -20.08
N GLU A 54 -2.07 -3.99 -20.70
CA GLU A 54 -0.91 -4.85 -20.98
C GLU A 54 -0.03 -5.07 -19.74
N PRO A 55 -0.57 -5.46 -18.58
CA PRO A 55 0.24 -5.69 -17.38
C PRO A 55 1.20 -6.87 -17.59
N ASP A 56 2.25 -6.95 -16.77
CA ASP A 56 3.16 -8.10 -16.78
C ASP A 56 2.48 -9.37 -16.29
N GLN A 57 1.48 -9.21 -15.39
CA GLN A 57 0.62 -10.30 -14.92
C GLN A 57 -0.84 -9.84 -14.81
N LEU A 58 -1.75 -10.69 -15.30
CA LEU A 58 -3.20 -10.50 -15.15
C LEU A 58 -3.65 -11.15 -13.84
N VAL A 59 -4.03 -10.33 -12.85
CA VAL A 59 -4.56 -10.79 -11.56
C VAL A 59 -5.70 -9.90 -11.12
N ASP A 60 -6.84 -10.50 -10.76
CA ASP A 60 -7.90 -9.81 -10.05
C ASP A 60 -7.60 -9.83 -8.56
N LEU A 61 -7.31 -8.66 -7.98
CA LEU A 61 -6.93 -8.52 -6.57
C LEU A 61 -8.06 -8.87 -5.59
N GLU A 62 -9.30 -8.98 -6.05
CA GLU A 62 -10.42 -9.47 -5.23
C GLU A 62 -10.54 -11.00 -5.21
N GLN A 63 -9.74 -11.69 -6.04
CA GLN A 63 -9.69 -13.15 -6.09
C GLN A 63 -8.43 -13.66 -5.37
N VAL A 64 -8.60 -14.17 -4.18
CA VAL A 64 -7.50 -14.75 -3.38
C VAL A 64 -7.52 -16.27 -3.43
N PRO A 65 -6.38 -16.98 -3.35
CA PRO A 65 -5.03 -16.46 -3.17
C PRO A 65 -4.40 -15.92 -4.46
N TRP A 66 -3.56 -14.88 -4.33
CA TRP A 66 -2.80 -14.35 -5.47
C TRP A 66 -1.65 -15.28 -5.87
N PRO A 67 -1.21 -15.27 -7.15
CA PRO A 67 -0.19 -16.19 -7.67
C PRO A 67 1.24 -15.83 -7.24
N PHE A 68 1.41 -15.36 -6.02
CA PHE A 68 2.70 -15.05 -5.40
C PHE A 68 2.90 -15.92 -4.18
N ALA A 69 4.13 -16.44 -3.99
CA ALA A 69 4.47 -17.27 -2.85
C ALA A 69 4.47 -16.47 -1.53
N ASP A 70 4.30 -17.16 -0.41
CA ASP A 70 4.43 -16.57 0.91
C ASP A 70 5.83 -15.98 1.10
N ASN A 71 5.92 -14.81 1.74
CA ASN A 71 7.19 -14.16 2.07
C ASN A 71 8.14 -14.01 0.85
N SER A 72 7.60 -13.72 -0.34
CA SER A 72 8.39 -13.64 -1.57
C SER A 72 8.65 -12.20 -2.04
N VAL A 73 7.83 -11.24 -1.61
CA VAL A 73 7.82 -9.87 -2.12
C VAL A 73 8.53 -8.92 -1.15
N ASP A 74 9.45 -8.11 -1.66
CA ASP A 74 10.18 -7.12 -0.86
C ASP A 74 9.41 -5.80 -0.76
N GLU A 75 8.70 -5.40 -1.84
CA GLU A 75 8.00 -4.12 -1.92
C GLU A 75 6.74 -4.24 -2.76
N ILE A 76 5.66 -3.62 -2.27
CA ILE A 76 4.39 -3.48 -2.98
C ILE A 76 4.05 -2.01 -3.09
N VAL A 77 3.50 -1.59 -4.22
CA VAL A 77 2.91 -0.27 -4.40
C VAL A 77 1.45 -0.43 -4.84
N LEU A 78 0.58 0.34 -4.20
CA LEU A 78 -0.85 0.50 -4.52
C LEU A 78 -1.12 2.00 -4.70
N HIS A 79 -1.33 2.44 -5.94
CA HIS A 79 -1.57 3.85 -6.26
C HIS A 79 -2.98 4.03 -6.82
N HIS A 80 -3.89 4.58 -6.02
CA HIS A 80 -5.32 4.70 -6.34
C HIS A 80 -5.97 3.36 -6.70
N VAL A 81 -5.83 2.39 -5.83
CA VAL A 81 -6.33 1.01 -6.04
C VAL A 81 -7.16 0.55 -4.85
N LEU A 82 -6.63 0.70 -3.64
CA LEU A 82 -7.20 0.04 -2.46
C LEU A 82 -8.59 0.58 -2.09
N GLU A 83 -8.89 1.84 -2.42
CA GLU A 83 -10.19 2.46 -2.25
C GLU A 83 -11.30 1.87 -3.12
N HIS A 84 -10.92 1.20 -4.23
CA HIS A 84 -11.84 0.52 -5.15
C HIS A 84 -12.09 -0.95 -4.77
N LEU A 85 -11.31 -1.51 -3.83
CA LEU A 85 -11.31 -2.94 -3.57
C LEU A 85 -12.10 -3.29 -2.30
N GLY A 86 -12.73 -4.48 -2.36
CA GLY A 86 -13.36 -5.09 -1.20
C GLY A 86 -14.55 -4.30 -0.68
N GLN A 87 -15.56 -4.06 -1.50
CA GLN A 87 -16.82 -3.45 -1.07
C GLN A 87 -17.39 -4.19 0.15
N GLU A 88 -17.37 -5.52 0.12
CA GLU A 88 -17.65 -6.33 1.31
C GLU A 88 -16.44 -6.37 2.23
N THR A 89 -16.67 -6.15 3.53
CA THR A 89 -15.59 -6.16 4.53
C THR A 89 -14.79 -7.46 4.52
N ARG A 90 -15.44 -8.61 4.29
CA ARG A 90 -14.75 -9.91 4.20
C ARG A 90 -13.73 -9.93 3.08
N THR A 91 -14.09 -9.45 1.89
CA THR A 91 -13.19 -9.37 0.72
C THR A 91 -12.03 -8.42 1.01
N PHE A 92 -12.30 -7.24 1.57
CA PHE A 92 -11.24 -6.30 1.95
C PHE A 92 -10.23 -6.91 2.94
N LEU A 93 -10.72 -7.59 3.98
CA LEU A 93 -9.84 -8.22 4.97
C LEU A 93 -9.03 -9.37 4.36
N ALA A 94 -9.60 -10.12 3.41
CA ALA A 94 -8.86 -11.15 2.66
C ALA A 94 -7.73 -10.53 1.82
N ILE A 95 -7.97 -9.40 1.16
CA ILE A 95 -6.93 -8.64 0.42
C ILE A 95 -5.81 -8.18 1.35
N VAL A 96 -6.15 -7.65 2.52
CA VAL A 96 -5.16 -7.22 3.54
C VAL A 96 -4.31 -8.41 4.02
N THR A 97 -4.95 -9.57 4.22
CA THR A 97 -4.25 -10.81 4.60
C THR A 97 -3.32 -11.28 3.48
N GLU A 98 -3.72 -11.16 2.21
CA GLU A 98 -2.88 -11.49 1.06
C GLU A 98 -1.66 -10.58 0.94
N LEU A 99 -1.84 -9.26 1.11
CA LEU A 99 -0.71 -8.32 1.18
C LEU A 99 0.31 -8.76 2.24
N TYR A 100 -0.19 -9.15 3.41
CA TYR A 100 0.67 -9.63 4.50
C TYR A 100 1.34 -10.97 4.16
N ARG A 101 0.59 -11.93 3.60
CA ARG A 101 1.10 -13.25 3.25
C ARG A 101 2.29 -13.18 2.31
N ILE A 102 2.16 -12.42 1.22
CA ILE A 102 3.18 -12.36 0.16
C ILE A 102 4.39 -11.50 0.53
N LEU A 103 4.23 -10.48 1.39
CA LEU A 103 5.36 -9.67 1.86
C LEU A 103 6.35 -10.50 2.67
N LYS A 104 7.64 -10.32 2.43
CA LYS A 104 8.70 -10.79 3.33
C LYS A 104 8.62 -10.05 4.66
N VAL A 105 9.12 -10.67 5.72
CA VAL A 105 9.37 -9.94 6.98
C VAL A 105 10.31 -8.76 6.71
N GLY A 106 9.92 -7.58 7.13
CA GLY A 106 10.58 -6.32 6.82
C GLY A 106 10.23 -5.73 5.46
N GLY A 107 9.50 -6.46 4.59
CA GLY A 107 8.97 -5.94 3.34
C GLY A 107 7.90 -4.87 3.56
N THR A 108 7.72 -4.00 2.57
CA THR A 108 6.87 -2.80 2.69
C THR A 108 5.78 -2.76 1.63
N VAL A 109 4.65 -2.16 1.99
CA VAL A 109 3.64 -1.70 1.05
C VAL A 109 3.51 -0.19 1.14
N GLU A 110 3.67 0.53 0.01
CA GLU A 110 3.33 1.94 -0.13
C GLU A 110 1.91 2.06 -0.68
N ILE A 111 1.09 2.83 0.00
CA ILE A 111 -0.31 3.05 -0.34
C ILE A 111 -0.53 4.53 -0.58
N THR A 112 -1.02 4.88 -1.77
CA THR A 112 -1.49 6.22 -2.11
C THR A 112 -2.98 6.14 -2.39
N VAL A 113 -3.77 6.93 -1.68
CA VAL A 113 -5.23 6.95 -1.79
C VAL A 113 -5.76 8.38 -1.67
N PRO A 114 -6.93 8.69 -2.24
CA PRO A 114 -7.55 10.00 -2.05
C PRO A 114 -7.93 10.18 -0.58
N HIS A 115 -7.78 11.42 -0.10
CA HIS A 115 -8.18 11.75 1.27
C HIS A 115 -9.71 11.66 1.41
N PRO A 116 -10.26 11.07 2.50
CA PRO A 116 -11.71 10.88 2.68
C PRO A 116 -12.56 12.16 2.61
N ARG A 117 -11.96 13.31 2.84
CA ARG A 117 -12.61 14.64 2.79
C ARG A 117 -12.23 15.42 1.52
N SER A 118 -11.77 14.73 0.49
CA SER A 118 -11.46 15.29 -0.83
C SER A 118 -12.55 14.94 -1.82
N ASP A 119 -12.85 15.86 -2.73
CA ASP A 119 -13.73 15.60 -3.87
C ASP A 119 -13.17 14.51 -4.78
N LEU A 120 -11.86 14.25 -4.75
CA LEU A 120 -11.27 13.09 -5.43
C LEU A 120 -11.80 11.77 -4.89
N TYR A 121 -12.06 11.69 -3.57
CA TYR A 121 -12.69 10.51 -2.99
C TYR A 121 -14.20 10.49 -3.23
N LEU A 122 -14.87 11.61 -2.98
CA LEU A 122 -16.33 11.70 -2.99
C LEU A 122 -16.92 11.69 -4.40
N GLY A 123 -16.14 12.11 -5.41
CA GLY A 123 -16.59 12.25 -6.80
C GLY A 123 -16.61 10.96 -7.61
N ASP A 124 -15.95 9.90 -7.15
CA ASP A 124 -15.91 8.62 -7.86
C ASP A 124 -16.84 7.60 -7.17
N PRO A 125 -17.95 7.18 -7.83
CA PRO A 125 -18.89 6.22 -7.25
C PRO A 125 -18.33 4.80 -7.09
N THR A 126 -17.13 4.53 -7.64
CA THR A 126 -16.45 3.24 -7.49
C THR A 126 -15.55 3.18 -6.26
N HIS A 127 -15.40 4.27 -5.53
CA HIS A 127 -14.73 4.27 -4.24
C HIS A 127 -15.65 3.65 -3.16
N VAL A 128 -15.32 2.44 -2.76
CA VAL A 128 -16.15 1.65 -1.86
C VAL A 128 -15.78 1.82 -0.39
N ARG A 129 -14.55 2.30 -0.11
CA ARG A 129 -14.04 2.44 1.27
C ARG A 129 -12.99 3.55 1.40
N PRO A 130 -13.14 4.48 2.35
CA PRO A 130 -12.06 5.39 2.68
C PRO A 130 -10.91 4.60 3.33
N ILE A 131 -9.69 4.74 2.81
CA ILE A 131 -8.50 4.10 3.35
C ILE A 131 -7.70 5.13 4.14
N THR A 132 -7.33 4.80 5.36
CA THR A 132 -6.55 5.70 6.21
C THR A 132 -5.43 4.96 6.95
N PRO A 133 -4.36 5.64 7.34
CA PRO A 133 -3.33 5.03 8.21
C PRO A 133 -3.90 4.49 9.52
N ALA A 134 -4.96 5.11 10.05
CA ALA A 134 -5.62 4.66 11.27
C ALA A 134 -6.19 3.22 11.15
N MET A 135 -6.68 2.84 9.97
CA MET A 135 -7.13 1.46 9.73
C MET A 135 -5.97 0.47 9.83
N PHE A 136 -4.79 0.84 9.33
CA PHE A 136 -3.60 0.00 9.39
C PHE A 136 -3.01 -0.09 10.81
N HIS A 137 -3.26 0.89 11.68
CA HIS A 137 -2.90 0.76 13.08
C HIS A 137 -3.66 -0.37 13.80
N LEU A 138 -4.89 -0.71 13.37
CA LEU A 138 -5.64 -1.86 13.89
C LEU A 138 -5.05 -3.22 13.45
N LEU A 139 -4.17 -3.23 12.46
CA LEU A 139 -3.47 -4.40 11.94
C LEU A 139 -2.10 -4.60 12.60
N SER A 140 -1.78 -3.84 13.65
CA SER A 140 -0.53 -3.93 14.42
C SER A 140 -0.76 -4.66 15.73
N LYS A 141 -0.10 -5.81 15.93
CA LYS A 141 -0.15 -6.56 17.19
C LYS A 141 0.36 -5.70 18.36
N LYS A 142 1.39 -4.90 18.12
CA LYS A 142 1.93 -3.96 19.12
C LYS A 142 0.88 -2.93 19.57
N ASN A 143 0.18 -2.29 18.63
CA ASN A 143 -0.85 -1.31 18.97
C ASN A 143 -2.03 -1.97 19.68
N CYS A 144 -2.49 -3.13 19.22
CA CYS A 144 -3.58 -3.87 19.85
C CYS A 144 -3.23 -4.24 21.30
N ALA A 145 -2.01 -4.71 21.55
CA ALA A 145 -1.54 -5.03 22.90
C ALA A 145 -1.51 -3.78 23.80
N GLU A 146 -1.01 -2.65 23.30
CA GLU A 146 -0.95 -1.39 24.07
C GLU A 146 -2.35 -0.86 24.38
N TRP A 147 -3.26 -0.83 23.41
CA TRP A 147 -4.65 -0.41 23.64
C TRP A 147 -5.39 -1.32 24.63
N SER A 148 -5.16 -2.63 24.55
CA SER A 148 -5.70 -3.58 25.53
C SER A 148 -5.18 -3.28 26.92
N ARG A 149 -3.87 -3.01 27.08
CA ARG A 149 -3.23 -2.63 28.35
C ARG A 149 -3.81 -1.34 28.92
N LEU A 150 -4.15 -0.37 28.05
CA LEU A 150 -4.74 0.92 28.44
C LEU A 150 -6.25 0.88 28.65
N GLY A 151 -6.92 -0.24 28.35
CA GLY A 151 -8.37 -0.35 28.39
C GLY A 151 -9.09 0.44 27.27
N THR A 152 -8.35 0.82 26.21
CA THR A 152 -8.90 1.55 25.07
C THR A 152 -9.71 0.60 24.17
N PRO A 153 -11.01 0.85 23.94
CA PRO A 153 -11.82 0.04 23.05
C PRO A 153 -11.27 0.08 21.61
N HIS A 154 -11.07 -1.08 21.00
CA HIS A 154 -10.63 -1.22 19.61
C HIS A 154 -11.00 -2.59 19.04
N THR A 155 -11.05 -2.68 17.71
CA THR A 155 -11.19 -3.96 17.02
C THR A 155 -9.81 -4.61 16.89
N ARG A 156 -9.66 -5.82 17.41
CA ARG A 156 -8.40 -6.59 17.46
C ARG A 156 -8.11 -7.26 16.11
N LEU A 157 -8.05 -6.47 15.02
CA LEU A 157 -7.90 -7.02 13.66
C LEU A 157 -6.57 -7.74 13.47
N ALA A 158 -5.48 -7.25 14.05
CA ALA A 158 -4.17 -7.89 13.95
C ALA A 158 -4.18 -9.33 14.47
N GLU A 159 -4.92 -9.58 15.54
CA GLU A 159 -5.02 -10.91 16.15
C GLU A 159 -6.04 -11.79 15.42
N ILE A 160 -7.17 -11.22 15.00
CA ILE A 160 -8.24 -11.93 14.26
C ILE A 160 -7.72 -12.45 12.91
N LEU A 161 -6.88 -11.65 12.22
CA LEU A 161 -6.35 -11.97 10.90
C LEU A 161 -4.96 -12.61 10.95
N ASP A 162 -4.35 -12.69 12.13
CA ASP A 162 -2.96 -13.09 12.33
C ASP A 162 -1.97 -12.33 11.43
N VAL A 163 -2.09 -11.01 11.42
CA VAL A 163 -1.21 -10.09 10.69
C VAL A 163 -0.52 -9.14 11.66
N ASP A 164 0.63 -8.59 11.27
CA ASP A 164 1.34 -7.59 12.07
C ASP A 164 2.00 -6.54 11.17
N PHE A 165 1.30 -5.45 10.93
CA PHE A 165 1.79 -4.32 10.15
C PHE A 165 2.25 -3.17 11.07
N GLU A 166 3.38 -2.57 10.76
CA GLU A 166 3.81 -1.31 11.34
C GLU A 166 3.65 -0.19 10.32
N VAL A 167 2.83 0.81 10.67
CA VAL A 167 2.70 2.02 9.85
C VAL A 167 3.97 2.84 9.98
N GLY A 168 4.57 3.13 8.83
CA GLY A 168 5.79 3.93 8.72
C GLY A 168 5.52 5.41 8.44
N GLN A 169 6.14 5.93 7.39
CA GLN A 169 5.97 7.33 7.00
C GLN A 169 4.56 7.62 6.49
N ILE A 170 3.98 8.73 6.95
CA ILE A 170 2.71 9.27 6.45
C ILE A 170 2.99 10.65 5.86
N ARG A 171 2.52 10.86 4.63
CA ARG A 171 2.60 12.15 3.91
C ARG A 171 1.22 12.52 3.39
N ASN A 172 0.85 13.79 3.52
CA ASN A 172 -0.36 14.33 2.94
C ASN A 172 0.01 15.23 1.76
N ARG A 173 -0.56 14.97 0.59
CA ARG A 173 -0.47 15.87 -0.55
C ARG A 173 -1.59 16.88 -0.47
N LEU A 174 -1.25 18.17 -0.39
CA LEU A 174 -2.23 19.24 -0.40
C LEU A 174 -2.81 19.43 -1.80
N ALA A 175 -4.08 19.79 -1.87
CA ALA A 175 -4.67 20.25 -3.11
C ALA A 175 -3.92 21.51 -3.63
N PRO A 176 -3.76 21.66 -4.98
CA PRO A 176 -2.89 22.70 -5.55
C PRO A 176 -3.15 24.11 -5.04
N ALA A 177 -4.42 24.50 -4.89
CA ALA A 177 -4.79 25.82 -4.37
C ALA A 177 -4.33 26.04 -2.92
N TRP A 178 -4.42 25.00 -2.08
CA TRP A 178 -3.97 25.06 -0.70
C TRP A 178 -2.44 25.00 -0.59
N ALA A 179 -1.79 24.20 -1.44
CA ALA A 179 -0.33 24.16 -1.51
C ALA A 179 0.24 25.55 -1.87
N GLN A 180 -0.27 26.18 -2.93
CA GLN A 180 0.12 27.53 -3.35
C GLN A 180 -0.14 28.58 -2.26
N LYS A 181 -1.30 28.50 -1.58
CA LYS A 181 -1.63 29.40 -0.48
C LYS A 181 -0.66 29.23 0.69
N ALA A 182 -0.41 27.99 1.10
CA ALA A 182 0.48 27.67 2.22
C ALA A 182 1.93 28.15 1.93
N GLU A 183 2.40 27.97 0.70
CA GLU A 183 3.71 28.42 0.26
C GLU A 183 3.80 29.96 0.25
N ARG A 184 2.86 30.63 -0.41
CA ARG A 184 2.81 32.11 -0.50
C ARG A 184 2.76 32.76 0.88
N GLU A 185 1.96 32.21 1.80
CA GLU A 185 1.74 32.75 3.13
C GLU A 185 2.72 32.16 4.16
N LYS A 186 3.66 31.27 3.73
CA LYS A 186 4.67 30.60 4.57
C LYS A 186 4.04 29.93 5.81
N TRP A 187 3.01 29.12 5.57
CA TRP A 187 2.30 28.47 6.66
C TRP A 187 3.19 27.47 7.44
N PRO A 188 3.19 27.55 8.78
CA PRO A 188 3.79 26.49 9.57
C PRO A 188 2.96 25.21 9.47
N GLN A 189 3.60 24.06 9.70
CA GLN A 189 2.95 22.74 9.66
C GLN A 189 1.69 22.66 10.56
N ALA A 190 1.70 23.35 11.70
CA ALA A 190 0.54 23.41 12.59
C ALA A 190 -0.70 24.00 11.91
N ARG A 191 -0.51 25.11 11.15
CA ARG A 191 -1.60 25.76 10.41
C ARG A 191 -2.13 24.88 9.27
N VAL A 192 -1.24 24.14 8.60
CA VAL A 192 -1.65 23.18 7.57
C VAL A 192 -2.51 22.08 8.18
N ARG A 193 -2.12 21.52 9.33
CA ARG A 193 -2.92 20.52 10.05
C ARG A 193 -4.28 21.06 10.47
N GLU A 194 -4.31 22.25 11.09
CA GLU A 194 -5.56 22.92 11.46
C GLU A 194 -6.50 23.10 10.27
N ALA A 195 -5.98 23.58 9.13
CA ALA A 195 -6.78 23.72 7.91
C ALA A 195 -7.34 22.38 7.44
N ALA A 196 -6.52 21.30 7.47
CA ALA A 196 -6.96 19.96 7.09
C ALA A 196 -8.03 19.39 8.03
N GLU A 197 -8.05 19.80 9.31
CA GLU A 197 -9.08 19.42 10.28
C GLU A 197 -10.38 20.20 10.09
N LEU A 198 -10.31 21.48 9.69
CA LEU A 198 -11.46 22.36 9.63
C LEU A 198 -12.15 22.35 8.26
N TYR A 199 -11.42 22.19 7.16
CA TYR A 199 -11.95 22.35 5.81
C TYR A 199 -11.84 21.06 4.99
N ASN A 200 -12.75 20.89 4.03
CA ASN A 200 -12.68 19.87 2.98
C ASN A 200 -11.71 20.30 1.88
N ASN A 201 -11.23 19.36 1.08
CA ASN A 201 -10.37 19.64 -0.08
C ASN A 201 -9.04 20.34 0.24
N VAL A 202 -8.57 20.26 1.48
CA VAL A 202 -7.23 20.76 1.85
C VAL A 202 -6.17 19.72 1.50
N VAL A 203 -6.39 18.49 1.91
CA VAL A 203 -5.57 17.34 1.54
C VAL A 203 -6.25 16.59 0.41
N GLU A 204 -5.53 16.34 -0.65
CA GLU A 204 -6.00 15.62 -1.83
C GLU A 204 -5.76 14.13 -1.70
N GLU A 205 -4.55 13.76 -1.26
CA GLU A 205 -4.13 12.36 -1.10
C GLU A 205 -3.40 12.12 0.21
N ILE A 206 -3.54 10.90 0.69
CA ILE A 206 -2.74 10.34 1.76
C ILE A 206 -1.79 9.31 1.15
N ILE A 207 -0.50 9.44 1.46
CA ILE A 207 0.55 8.50 1.07
C ILE A 207 1.14 7.94 2.35
N PHE A 208 1.11 6.63 2.53
CA PHE A 208 1.72 6.02 3.71
C PHE A 208 2.33 4.66 3.38
N THR A 209 3.28 4.25 4.21
CA THR A 209 3.89 2.92 4.14
C THR A 209 3.43 2.07 5.31
N ALA A 210 3.28 0.77 5.06
CA ALA A 210 3.14 -0.23 6.11
C ALA A 210 4.18 -1.34 5.88
N ARG A 211 4.82 -1.80 6.95
CA ARG A 211 5.86 -2.82 6.93
C ARG A 211 5.37 -4.08 7.62
N LYS A 212 5.63 -5.24 7.05
CA LYS A 212 5.43 -6.52 7.74
C LYS A 212 6.44 -6.64 8.88
N ALA A 213 5.96 -6.71 10.13
CA ALA A 213 6.82 -6.69 11.31
C ALA A 213 7.35 -8.07 11.68
N SER A 214 6.53 -9.13 11.54
CA SER A 214 6.87 -10.51 11.94
C SER A 214 6.27 -11.55 11.00
#